data_624e8882d557ddc15078486cb1841d96
#
_entry.id   624e8882d557ddc15078486cb1841d96
#
_cell.length_a   1.000
_cell.length_b   1.000
_cell.length_c   1.000
_cell.angle_alpha   90.00
_cell.angle_beta   90.00
_cell.angle_gamma   90.00
#
_symmetry.space_group_name_H-M   'P 1'
#
loop_
_entity.id
_entity.type
_entity.pdbx_description
1 polymer ?
#
loop_
_entity_poly.entity_id
_entity_poly.type
_entity_poly.pdbx_seq_one_letter_code
_entity_poly.pdbx_strand_id
1 'polypeptide(L)'
;MQPLGEGDFTHLIPRLEADARAAGQPLRISGLTPEGAAAVRRAHPEFGIWRNRDYEDYVYRADDLRNLTGRRYQPKRNHINRFEAAYDYRYEELTPALAPECMRLEREWRAGHDSHAAELTAEQRAMQRAFDHFGELELRGGALFVGEKLVAFTIGSAINDEAFCIHVEKADTRYDGAFTIINK
;
A
#
# COMPACT_ATOMS: atom_id res chain seq x y z
N MET A 1 2.91 2.44 -15.15
CA MET A 1 3.16 1.04 -14.75
C MET A 1 3.28 0.18 -15.99
N GLN A 2 3.88 -1.03 -15.86
CA GLN A 2 3.87 -2.03 -16.91
C GLN A 2 2.43 -2.36 -17.30
N PRO A 3 2.06 -2.36 -18.60
CA PRO A 3 0.76 -2.86 -19.04
C PRO A 3 0.53 -4.31 -18.59
N LEU A 4 -0.69 -4.60 -18.12
CA LEU A 4 -1.11 -5.95 -17.71
C LEU A 4 -1.94 -6.57 -18.83
N GLY A 5 -1.89 -7.88 -18.95
CA GLY A 5 -2.63 -8.65 -19.95
C GLY A 5 -1.76 -9.72 -20.60
N GLU A 6 -2.36 -10.44 -21.53
CA GLU A 6 -1.65 -11.46 -22.32
C GLU A 6 -0.92 -10.84 -23.52
N GLY A 7 0.22 -11.39 -23.87
CA GLY A 7 1.02 -10.99 -25.01
C GLY A 7 2.19 -10.07 -24.67
N ASP A 8 2.91 -9.66 -25.74
CA ASP A 8 4.09 -8.81 -25.62
C ASP A 8 3.68 -7.32 -25.59
N PHE A 9 3.71 -6.71 -24.42
CA PHE A 9 3.35 -5.30 -24.24
C PHE A 9 4.33 -4.32 -24.90
N THR A 10 5.53 -4.77 -25.33
CA THR A 10 6.50 -3.88 -25.97
C THR A 10 5.99 -3.27 -27.26
N HIS A 11 5.06 -3.95 -27.94
CA HIS A 11 4.37 -3.40 -29.11
C HIS A 11 3.51 -2.16 -28.81
N LEU A 12 3.14 -1.93 -27.56
CA LEU A 12 2.38 -0.76 -27.15
C LEU A 12 3.27 0.47 -26.91
N ILE A 13 4.56 0.30 -26.75
CA ILE A 13 5.50 1.38 -26.40
C ILE A 13 5.44 2.55 -27.38
N PRO A 14 5.44 2.36 -28.72
CA PRO A 14 5.36 3.48 -29.66
C PRO A 14 4.09 4.33 -29.47
N ARG A 15 2.96 3.68 -29.13
CA ARG A 15 1.71 4.39 -28.84
C ARG A 15 1.79 5.15 -27.52
N LEU A 16 2.32 4.51 -26.47
CA LEU A 16 2.51 5.15 -25.17
C LEU A 16 3.47 6.36 -25.27
N GLU A 17 4.50 6.27 -26.12
CA GLU A 17 5.39 7.40 -26.41
C GLU A 17 4.65 8.54 -27.10
N ALA A 18 3.81 8.23 -28.10
CA ALA A 18 3.02 9.23 -28.79
C ALA A 18 2.06 9.96 -27.82
N ASP A 19 1.39 9.22 -26.94
CA ASP A 19 0.49 9.76 -25.92
C ASP A 19 1.25 10.63 -24.90
N ALA A 20 2.41 10.15 -24.41
CA ALA A 20 3.26 10.91 -23.50
C ALA A 20 3.77 12.21 -24.14
N ARG A 21 4.19 12.15 -25.41
CA ARG A 21 4.64 13.33 -26.17
C ARG A 21 3.50 14.33 -26.39
N ALA A 22 2.30 13.86 -26.69
CA ALA A 22 1.11 14.71 -26.80
C ALA A 22 0.77 15.40 -25.48
N ALA A 23 1.05 14.75 -24.35
CA ALA A 23 0.93 15.31 -22.99
C ALA A 23 2.12 16.21 -22.58
N GLY A 24 3.12 16.42 -23.45
CA GLY A 24 4.30 17.22 -23.17
C GLY A 24 5.27 16.60 -22.15
N GLN A 25 5.27 15.27 -21.99
CA GLN A 25 6.06 14.56 -21.00
C GLN A 25 6.86 13.41 -21.61
N PRO A 26 8.05 13.08 -21.05
CA PRO A 26 8.76 11.87 -21.45
C PRO A 26 8.00 10.62 -20.99
N LEU A 27 7.98 9.57 -21.83
CA LEU A 27 7.46 8.28 -21.41
C LEU A 27 8.30 7.70 -20.26
N ARG A 28 7.62 7.32 -19.19
CA ARG A 28 8.20 6.58 -18.07
C ARG A 28 7.31 5.38 -17.75
N ILE A 29 7.90 4.19 -17.76
CA ILE A 29 7.21 2.95 -17.38
C ILE A 29 7.86 2.45 -16.08
N SER A 30 7.10 2.38 -15.00
CA SER A 30 7.54 1.88 -13.71
C SER A 30 6.93 0.50 -13.42
N GLY A 31 7.47 -0.21 -12.43
CA GLY A 31 6.96 -1.51 -12.01
C GLY A 31 7.14 -2.60 -13.07
N LEU A 32 8.24 -2.53 -13.83
CA LEU A 32 8.60 -3.62 -14.76
C LEU A 32 9.06 -4.84 -13.96
N THR A 33 8.52 -6.00 -14.32
CA THR A 33 9.10 -7.27 -13.87
C THR A 33 10.49 -7.47 -14.50
N PRO A 34 11.35 -8.35 -13.95
CA PRO A 34 12.62 -8.68 -14.59
C PRO A 34 12.48 -9.12 -16.06
N GLU A 35 11.43 -9.91 -16.36
CA GLU A 35 11.09 -10.38 -17.70
C GLU A 35 10.64 -9.23 -18.59
N GLY A 36 9.78 -8.36 -18.07
CA GLY A 36 9.33 -7.15 -18.76
C GLY A 36 10.48 -6.19 -19.07
N ALA A 37 11.38 -5.97 -18.13
CA ALA A 37 12.59 -5.17 -18.33
C ALA A 37 13.50 -5.78 -19.41
N ALA A 38 13.66 -7.11 -19.42
CA ALA A 38 14.42 -7.81 -20.45
C ALA A 38 13.75 -7.71 -21.83
N ALA A 39 12.43 -7.79 -21.90
CA ALA A 39 11.66 -7.61 -23.15
C ALA A 39 11.84 -6.19 -23.71
N VAL A 40 11.66 -5.15 -22.87
CA VAL A 40 11.88 -3.76 -23.29
C VAL A 40 13.32 -3.56 -23.78
N ARG A 41 14.33 -4.06 -23.05
CA ARG A 41 15.74 -3.92 -23.47
C ARG A 41 16.03 -4.56 -24.83
N ARG A 42 15.35 -5.66 -25.16
CA ARG A 42 15.50 -6.31 -26.48
C ARG A 42 14.79 -5.56 -27.60
N ALA A 43 13.56 -5.12 -27.36
CA ALA A 43 12.71 -4.49 -28.38
C ALA A 43 13.04 -3.00 -28.58
N HIS A 44 13.47 -2.32 -27.52
CA HIS A 44 13.68 -0.88 -27.43
C HIS A 44 15.00 -0.58 -26.70
N PRO A 45 16.16 -0.86 -27.30
CA PRO A 45 17.47 -0.67 -26.67
C PRO A 45 17.81 0.78 -26.36
N GLU A 46 17.09 1.72 -26.95
CA GLU A 46 17.22 3.17 -26.69
C GLU A 46 16.70 3.60 -25.31
N PHE A 47 15.87 2.77 -24.64
CA PHE A 47 15.36 3.10 -23.30
C PHE A 47 16.41 2.82 -22.22
N GLY A 48 16.62 3.81 -21.36
CA GLY A 48 17.34 3.61 -20.10
C GLY A 48 16.48 2.81 -19.12
N ILE A 49 17.03 1.71 -18.59
CA ILE A 49 16.36 0.86 -17.59
C ILE A 49 17.24 0.80 -16.35
N TRP A 50 16.69 1.18 -15.21
CA TRP A 50 17.38 1.11 -13.92
C TRP A 50 16.46 0.54 -12.84
N ARG A 51 17.07 -0.11 -11.86
CA ARG A 51 16.39 -0.56 -10.64
C ARG A 51 16.30 0.60 -9.66
N ASN A 52 15.13 0.79 -9.10
CA ASN A 52 14.95 1.72 -7.99
C ASN A 52 14.35 0.96 -6.79
N ARG A 53 15.18 0.78 -5.75
CA ARG A 53 14.79 0.03 -4.56
C ARG A 53 13.71 0.73 -3.74
N ASP A 54 13.58 2.04 -3.84
CA ASP A 54 12.57 2.81 -3.10
C ASP A 54 11.13 2.51 -3.59
N TYR A 55 11.01 1.89 -4.77
CA TYR A 55 9.74 1.47 -5.34
C TYR A 55 9.51 -0.06 -5.25
N GLU A 56 10.34 -0.77 -4.48
CA GLU A 56 10.13 -2.20 -4.27
C GLU A 56 9.14 -2.44 -3.13
N ASP A 57 8.16 -3.33 -3.37
CA ASP A 57 7.20 -3.72 -2.35
C ASP A 57 7.80 -4.74 -1.37
N TYR A 58 7.33 -4.69 -0.13
CA TYR A 58 7.62 -5.71 0.85
C TYR A 58 6.65 -6.88 0.68
N VAL A 59 7.18 -8.05 0.37
CA VAL A 59 6.39 -9.26 0.21
C VAL A 59 6.57 -10.17 1.42
N TYR A 60 5.47 -10.54 2.04
CA TYR A 60 5.42 -11.44 3.20
C TYR A 60 4.51 -12.63 2.91
N ARG A 61 4.85 -13.78 3.46
CA ARG A 61 3.90 -14.89 3.54
C ARG A 61 2.85 -14.57 4.60
N ALA A 62 1.57 -14.75 4.28
CA ALA A 62 0.48 -14.48 5.21
C ALA A 62 0.63 -15.29 6.52
N ASP A 63 1.05 -16.57 6.42
CA ASP A 63 1.31 -17.41 7.59
C ASP A 63 2.43 -16.87 8.48
N ASP A 64 3.45 -16.26 7.91
CA ASP A 64 4.53 -15.63 8.68
C ASP A 64 4.03 -14.44 9.49
N LEU A 65 3.15 -13.61 8.90
CA LEU A 65 2.55 -12.47 9.60
C LEU A 65 1.54 -12.91 10.66
N ARG A 66 0.73 -13.91 10.36
CA ARG A 66 -0.26 -14.46 11.30
C ARG A 66 0.37 -15.11 12.52
N ASN A 67 1.41 -15.91 12.31
CA ASN A 67 2.01 -16.72 13.36
C ASN A 67 3.22 -16.07 14.01
N LEU A 68 3.92 -15.18 13.31
CA LEU A 68 5.15 -14.50 13.74
C LEU A 68 6.19 -15.46 14.33
N THR A 69 6.36 -16.65 13.74
CA THR A 69 7.23 -17.72 14.26
C THR A 69 8.68 -17.41 13.99
N GLY A 70 9.54 -17.84 14.93
CA GLY A 70 10.99 -17.75 14.79
C GLY A 70 11.60 -16.45 15.33
N ARG A 71 12.95 -16.46 15.39
CA ARG A 71 13.73 -15.40 16.03
C ARG A 71 13.61 -14.05 15.32
N ARG A 72 13.49 -14.06 13.99
CA ARG A 72 13.37 -12.82 13.17
C ARG A 72 12.14 -11.98 13.51
N TYR A 73 11.06 -12.62 13.99
CA TYR A 73 9.83 -11.95 14.37
C TYR A 73 9.73 -11.61 15.86
N GLN A 74 10.78 -11.89 16.65
CA GLN A 74 10.78 -11.56 18.09
C GLN A 74 10.49 -10.06 18.36
N PRO A 75 11.06 -9.09 17.62
CA PRO A 75 10.73 -7.69 17.83
C PRO A 75 9.24 -7.40 17.58
N LYS A 76 8.64 -7.98 16.53
CA LYS A 76 7.21 -7.80 16.25
C LYS A 76 6.34 -8.36 17.37
N ARG A 77 6.64 -9.58 17.85
CA ARG A 77 5.92 -10.16 19.01
C ARG A 77 6.05 -9.30 20.27
N ASN A 78 7.22 -8.73 20.52
CA ASN A 78 7.42 -7.85 21.68
C ASN A 78 6.56 -6.58 21.59
N HIS A 79 6.41 -5.98 20.38
CA HIS A 79 5.53 -4.83 20.17
C HIS A 79 4.06 -5.21 20.39
N ILE A 80 3.62 -6.36 19.86
CA ILE A 80 2.25 -6.84 20.05
C ILE A 80 1.98 -7.10 21.54
N ASN A 81 2.84 -7.85 22.22
CA ASN A 81 2.68 -8.16 23.65
C ASN A 81 2.60 -6.90 24.52
N ARG A 82 3.39 -5.87 24.19
CA ARG A 82 3.33 -4.57 24.89
C ARG A 82 2.02 -3.85 24.64
N PHE A 83 1.54 -3.85 23.40
CA PHE A 83 0.26 -3.26 23.06
C PHE A 83 -0.89 -3.95 23.77
N GLU A 84 -0.94 -5.30 23.71
CA GLU A 84 -1.95 -6.12 24.37
C GLU A 84 -1.95 -5.98 25.90
N ALA A 85 -0.78 -5.75 26.48
CA ALA A 85 -0.65 -5.51 27.93
C ALA A 85 -1.05 -4.09 28.37
N ALA A 86 -0.93 -3.11 27.47
CA ALA A 86 -1.15 -1.70 27.78
C ALA A 86 -2.58 -1.22 27.47
N TYR A 87 -3.26 -1.85 26.52
CA TYR A 87 -4.52 -1.34 26.00
C TYR A 87 -5.59 -2.43 25.95
N ASP A 88 -6.80 -2.07 26.39
CA ASP A 88 -8.01 -2.80 26.03
C ASP A 88 -8.42 -2.36 24.62
N TYR A 89 -8.31 -3.28 23.67
CA TYR A 89 -8.51 -2.97 22.26
C TYR A 89 -9.52 -3.91 21.62
N ARG A 90 -10.15 -3.46 20.54
CA ARG A 90 -10.96 -4.28 19.66
C ARG A 90 -10.53 -4.12 18.21
N TYR A 91 -10.61 -5.20 17.47
CA TYR A 91 -10.42 -5.23 16.03
C TYR A 91 -11.79 -5.39 15.37
N GLU A 92 -12.04 -4.60 14.35
CA GLU A 92 -13.25 -4.66 13.54
C GLU A 92 -12.89 -4.72 12.06
N GLU A 93 -13.76 -5.35 11.27
CA GLU A 93 -13.66 -5.26 9.82
C GLU A 93 -13.90 -3.81 9.37
N LEU A 94 -13.06 -3.31 8.49
CA LEU A 94 -13.19 -1.96 7.97
C LEU A 94 -14.40 -1.87 7.03
N THR A 95 -15.24 -0.90 7.26
CA THR A 95 -16.39 -0.57 6.42
C THR A 95 -16.34 0.88 5.97
N PRO A 96 -17.05 1.26 4.88
CA PRO A 96 -17.15 2.66 4.46
C PRO A 96 -17.67 3.62 5.54
N ALA A 97 -18.44 3.13 6.49
CA ALA A 97 -18.94 3.93 7.62
C ALA A 97 -17.82 4.50 8.49
N LEU A 98 -16.65 3.83 8.53
CA LEU A 98 -15.47 4.28 9.29
C LEU A 98 -14.59 5.29 8.53
N ALA A 99 -14.98 5.71 7.32
CA ALA A 99 -14.22 6.68 6.53
C ALA A 99 -13.91 7.98 7.31
N PRO A 100 -14.86 8.58 8.06
CA PRO A 100 -14.57 9.82 8.81
C PRO A 100 -13.42 9.64 9.83
N GLU A 101 -13.41 8.52 10.57
CA GLU A 101 -12.40 8.19 11.58
C GLU A 101 -11.04 7.91 10.92
N CYS A 102 -11.02 7.16 9.83
CA CYS A 102 -9.81 6.88 9.06
C CYS A 102 -9.20 8.18 8.50
N MET A 103 -10.04 9.03 7.92
CA MET A 103 -9.60 10.33 7.41
C MET A 103 -9.18 11.30 8.54
N ARG A 104 -9.72 11.17 9.74
CA ARG A 104 -9.23 11.88 10.92
C ARG A 104 -7.82 11.41 11.30
N LEU A 105 -7.62 10.09 11.41
CA LEU A 105 -6.32 9.52 11.77
C LEU A 105 -5.26 9.91 10.73
N GLU A 106 -5.59 9.89 9.44
CA GLU A 106 -4.69 10.35 8.36
C GLU A 106 -4.29 11.82 8.54
N ARG A 107 -5.24 12.71 8.86
CA ARG A 107 -4.94 14.13 9.11
C ARG A 107 -4.03 14.32 10.34
N GLU A 108 -4.29 13.58 11.43
CA GLU A 108 -3.45 13.61 12.64
C GLU A 108 -2.03 13.13 12.35
N TRP A 109 -1.90 12.03 11.61
CA TRP A 109 -0.62 11.49 11.19
C TRP A 109 0.17 12.50 10.35
N ARG A 110 -0.48 13.10 9.37
CA ARG A 110 0.14 14.10 8.49
C ARG A 110 0.59 15.36 9.21
N ALA A 111 -0.19 15.85 10.19
CA ALA A 111 0.17 17.04 10.97
C ALA A 111 1.49 16.87 11.75
N GLY A 112 1.94 15.64 11.99
CA GLY A 112 3.23 15.33 12.61
C GLY A 112 4.40 15.16 11.62
N HIS A 113 4.14 15.26 10.29
CA HIS A 113 5.14 15.00 9.25
C HIS A 113 5.26 16.20 8.29
N ASP A 114 6.33 16.97 8.39
CA ASP A 114 6.56 18.23 7.66
C ASP A 114 6.95 18.07 6.18
N SER A 115 6.97 16.87 5.60
CA SER A 115 7.51 16.63 4.27
C SER A 115 6.45 16.29 3.22
N HIS A 116 6.56 16.93 2.03
CA HIS A 116 5.82 16.59 0.81
C HIS A 116 4.31 16.85 0.79
N ALA A 117 3.88 18.05 1.14
CA ALA A 117 2.46 18.45 1.21
C ALA A 117 1.61 18.06 -0.04
N ALA A 118 2.20 18.08 -1.24
CA ALA A 118 1.50 17.72 -2.48
C ALA A 118 1.23 16.21 -2.59
N GLU A 119 2.19 15.36 -2.21
CA GLU A 119 2.07 13.89 -2.22
C GLU A 119 1.07 13.43 -1.15
N LEU A 120 1.15 13.99 0.05
CA LEU A 120 0.20 13.73 1.13
C LEU A 120 -1.24 14.12 0.76
N THR A 121 -1.41 15.21 -0.01
CA THR A 121 -2.74 15.58 -0.53
C THR A 121 -3.24 14.60 -1.60
N ALA A 122 -2.35 14.04 -2.41
CA ALA A 122 -2.70 13.01 -3.40
C ALA A 122 -3.13 11.70 -2.71
N GLU A 123 -2.42 11.26 -1.66
CA GLU A 123 -2.78 10.10 -0.85
C GLU A 123 -4.16 10.28 -0.20
N GLN A 124 -4.43 11.43 0.38
CA GLN A 124 -5.74 11.73 0.99
C GLN A 124 -6.88 11.64 -0.04
N ARG A 125 -6.68 12.18 -1.24
CA ARG A 125 -7.67 12.06 -2.31
C ARG A 125 -7.86 10.62 -2.77
N ALA A 126 -6.78 9.84 -2.85
CA ALA A 126 -6.85 8.42 -3.17
C ALA A 126 -7.63 7.63 -2.12
N MET A 127 -7.38 7.89 -0.83
CA MET A 127 -8.12 7.29 0.28
C MET A 127 -9.61 7.64 0.23
N GLN A 128 -9.96 8.91 0.00
CA GLN A 128 -11.37 9.32 -0.11
C GLN A 128 -12.05 8.55 -1.26
N ARG A 129 -11.42 8.48 -2.44
CA ARG A 129 -11.96 7.70 -3.57
C ARG A 129 -12.07 6.21 -3.25
N ALA A 130 -11.11 5.66 -2.51
CA ALA A 130 -11.16 4.26 -2.09
C ALA A 130 -12.39 4.00 -1.21
N PHE A 131 -12.72 4.89 -0.28
CA PHE A 131 -13.92 4.78 0.53
C PHE A 131 -15.21 5.00 -0.27
N ASP A 132 -15.22 5.97 -1.20
CA ASP A 132 -16.38 6.27 -2.06
C ASP A 132 -16.74 5.08 -2.97
N HIS A 133 -15.75 4.27 -3.36
CA HIS A 133 -15.89 3.11 -4.26
C HIS A 133 -15.51 1.77 -3.60
N PHE A 134 -15.60 1.69 -2.28
CA PHE A 134 -15.08 0.57 -1.49
C PHE A 134 -15.59 -0.80 -1.96
N GLY A 135 -16.88 -0.90 -2.23
CA GLY A 135 -17.49 -2.14 -2.72
C GLY A 135 -17.14 -2.42 -4.18
N GLU A 136 -17.14 -1.41 -5.04
CA GLU A 136 -16.81 -1.56 -6.47
C GLU A 136 -15.36 -2.00 -6.70
N LEU A 137 -14.45 -1.53 -5.83
CA LEU A 137 -13.04 -1.89 -5.84
C LEU A 137 -12.73 -3.17 -5.06
N GLU A 138 -13.74 -3.87 -4.54
CA GLU A 138 -13.62 -5.08 -3.73
C GLU A 138 -12.62 -4.92 -2.57
N LEU A 139 -12.58 -3.71 -1.98
CA LEU A 139 -11.64 -3.41 -0.91
C LEU A 139 -12.03 -4.12 0.37
N ARG A 140 -11.03 -4.50 1.13
CA ARG A 140 -11.12 -5.08 2.46
C ARG A 140 -10.13 -4.38 3.37
N GLY A 141 -10.35 -4.49 4.66
CA GLY A 141 -9.41 -3.92 5.62
C GLY A 141 -9.80 -4.20 7.06
N GLY A 142 -8.98 -3.73 7.96
CA GLY A 142 -9.19 -3.81 9.39
C GLY A 142 -9.07 -2.46 10.06
N ALA A 143 -9.77 -2.32 11.17
CA ALA A 143 -9.77 -1.16 12.04
C ALA A 143 -9.48 -1.58 13.48
N LEU A 144 -8.53 -0.92 14.12
CA LEU A 144 -8.11 -1.17 15.49
C LEU A 144 -8.55 0.00 16.37
N PHE A 145 -9.25 -0.31 17.45
CA PHE A 145 -9.74 0.67 18.40
C PHE A 145 -9.13 0.45 19.79
N VAL A 146 -8.85 1.56 20.48
CA VAL A 146 -8.60 1.57 21.92
C VAL A 146 -9.69 2.45 22.57
N GLY A 147 -10.54 1.82 23.37
CA GLY A 147 -11.80 2.43 23.75
C GLY A 147 -12.64 2.76 22.51
N GLU A 148 -13.13 4.00 22.40
CA GLU A 148 -13.90 4.47 21.24
C GLU A 148 -13.02 5.11 20.14
N LYS A 149 -11.71 5.16 20.33
CA LYS A 149 -10.81 5.81 19.37
C LYS A 149 -10.23 4.84 18.37
N LEU A 150 -10.41 5.09 17.08
CA LEU A 150 -9.66 4.43 16.01
C LEU A 150 -8.17 4.82 16.12
N VAL A 151 -7.30 3.83 16.31
CA VAL A 151 -5.85 4.01 16.48
C VAL A 151 -5.01 3.44 15.35
N ALA A 152 -5.57 2.50 14.56
CA ALA A 152 -4.93 2.04 13.32
C ALA A 152 -5.99 1.51 12.36
N PHE A 153 -5.67 1.53 11.06
CA PHE A 153 -6.47 0.87 10.04
C PHE A 153 -5.60 0.46 8.85
N THR A 154 -6.11 -0.49 8.08
CA THR A 154 -5.51 -0.94 6.83
C THR A 154 -6.58 -1.07 5.76
N ILE A 155 -6.22 -0.81 4.49
CA ILE A 155 -7.06 -1.02 3.31
C ILE A 155 -6.23 -1.78 2.28
N GLY A 156 -6.82 -2.81 1.70
CA GLY A 156 -6.19 -3.60 0.66
C GLY A 156 -7.20 -4.26 -0.27
N SER A 157 -6.71 -4.94 -1.27
CA SER A 157 -7.50 -5.77 -2.17
C SER A 157 -6.74 -7.02 -2.60
N ALA A 158 -7.46 -8.04 -3.02
CA ALA A 158 -6.86 -9.21 -3.63
C ALA A 158 -6.26 -8.83 -5.00
N ILE A 159 -5.03 -9.27 -5.27
CA ILE A 159 -4.44 -9.23 -6.61
C ILE A 159 -4.91 -10.46 -7.38
N ASN A 160 -4.99 -11.59 -6.70
CA ASN A 160 -5.46 -12.88 -7.18
C ASN A 160 -5.80 -13.78 -5.97
N ASP A 161 -6.09 -15.05 -6.19
CA ASP A 161 -6.47 -16.01 -5.14
C ASP A 161 -5.34 -16.28 -4.11
N GLU A 162 -4.09 -15.95 -4.42
CA GLU A 162 -2.91 -16.24 -3.60
C GLU A 162 -2.27 -15.00 -2.99
N ALA A 163 -2.58 -13.80 -3.52
CA ALA A 163 -1.90 -12.56 -3.14
C ALA A 163 -2.89 -11.44 -2.81
N PHE A 164 -2.63 -10.77 -1.69
CA PHE A 164 -3.36 -9.61 -1.21
C PHE A 164 -2.41 -8.42 -1.11
N CYS A 165 -2.82 -7.27 -1.65
CA CYS A 165 -2.05 -6.03 -1.59
C CYS A 165 -2.61 -5.09 -0.53
N ILE A 166 -1.76 -4.62 0.36
CA ILE A 166 -2.10 -3.51 1.27
C ILE A 166 -1.80 -2.20 0.55
N HIS A 167 -2.81 -1.39 0.33
CA HIS A 167 -2.71 -0.09 -0.35
C HIS A 167 -2.46 1.05 0.64
N VAL A 168 -3.09 0.98 1.81
CA VAL A 168 -2.97 1.99 2.86
C VAL A 168 -2.87 1.30 4.21
N GLU A 169 -1.95 1.77 5.03
CA GLU A 169 -1.84 1.38 6.42
C GLU A 169 -1.43 2.59 7.24
N LYS A 170 -2.21 2.90 8.25
CA LYS A 170 -1.97 4.04 9.15
C LYS A 170 -2.16 3.62 10.60
N ALA A 171 -1.30 4.15 11.47
CA ALA A 171 -1.43 3.97 12.91
C ALA A 171 -1.02 5.25 13.65
N ASP A 172 -1.69 5.50 14.77
CA ASP A 172 -1.33 6.54 15.71
C ASP A 172 -0.08 6.10 16.49
N THR A 173 1.04 6.74 16.22
CA THR A 173 2.35 6.40 16.80
C THR A 173 2.42 6.57 18.31
N ARG A 174 1.44 7.25 18.93
CA ARG A 174 1.31 7.35 20.40
C ARG A 174 0.93 6.02 21.05
N TYR A 175 0.40 5.07 20.28
CA TYR A 175 0.05 3.71 20.71
C TYR A 175 1.13 2.74 20.24
N ASP A 176 2.19 2.55 21.05
CA ASP A 176 3.31 1.66 20.70
C ASP A 176 2.80 0.24 20.40
N GLY A 177 3.09 -0.26 19.22
CA GLY A 177 2.66 -1.57 18.74
C GLY A 177 1.41 -1.57 17.84
N ALA A 178 0.62 -0.47 17.77
CA ALA A 178 -0.59 -0.41 16.95
C ALA A 178 -0.30 -0.74 15.47
N PHE A 179 0.80 -0.22 14.92
CA PHE A 179 1.25 -0.51 13.56
C PHE A 179 1.61 -2.00 13.35
N THR A 180 2.10 -2.66 14.39
CA THR A 180 2.46 -4.08 14.28
C THR A 180 1.24 -4.99 14.39
N ILE A 181 0.29 -4.63 15.26
CA ILE A 181 -0.88 -5.49 15.51
C ILE A 181 -1.91 -5.39 14.38
N ILE A 182 -2.04 -4.23 13.70
CA ILE A 182 -2.95 -4.11 12.55
C ILE A 182 -2.51 -4.97 11.37
N ASN A 183 -1.24 -5.36 11.32
CA ASN A 183 -0.64 -6.22 10.29
C ASN A 183 -0.74 -7.73 10.61
N LYS A 184 -1.27 -8.11 11.76
CA LYS A 184 -1.38 -9.50 12.20
C LYS A 184 -2.73 -10.10 11.79
#